data_d40a74709e9a344be77e4915ede10091
#
_entry.id   d40a74709e9a344be77e4915ede10091
#
_cell.length_a   1.000
_cell.length_b   1.000
_cell.length_c   1.000
_cell.angle_alpha   90.00
_cell.angle_beta   90.00
_cell.angle_gamma   90.00
#
_symmetry.space_group_name_H-M   'P 1'
#
loop_
_entity.id
_entity.type
_entity.pdbx_description
1 polymer ?
#
loop_
_entity_poly.entity_id
_entity_poly.type
_entity_poly.pdbx_seq_one_letter_code
_entity_poly.pdbx_strand_id
1 'polypeptide(L)'
;MTNEVLKKVLEEKRAAKRREEAAAEARKAAALSLPDVSEAHREYVNALHESLRYGGQDRRRNAEKLRAAYVEALAEAGYSEEDFLPRILCPLCNDTGISDGTLCKCTREALVRALGIACDISPEGFALSDFDPADVKGSQAQHLAKLYGRMSAYAEKFPDVNRNVIVCTGKTGTGKTMLATALARTLIRGGHSALVMSATAFNSLMLKCHTSPYSEREGILADVLTAELLVIDDLGTEPRYNNVTCEYLLLVLEERGSKHLSTVVTTNLSPERILQVYNERIYSRLFDKRRSLTLSFDGDDLRLV
;
A
#
# COMPACT_ATOMS: atom_id res chain seq x y z
N MET A 1 -10.26 -3.68 0.45
CA MET A 1 -8.92 -3.58 1.10
C MET A 1 -8.25 -2.23 0.85
N THR A 2 -7.82 -1.86 -0.35
CA THR A 2 -7.06 -0.61 -0.61
C THR A 2 -7.74 0.66 -0.07
N ASN A 3 -9.03 0.86 -0.31
CA ASN A 3 -9.76 2.03 0.18
C ASN A 3 -9.83 2.11 1.72
N GLU A 4 -9.92 0.98 2.41
CA GLU A 4 -9.92 0.93 3.87
C GLU A 4 -8.54 1.25 4.45
N VAL A 5 -7.49 0.69 3.84
CA VAL A 5 -6.10 1.00 4.22
C VAL A 5 -5.80 2.49 3.98
N LEU A 6 -6.20 3.04 2.83
CA LEU A 6 -6.05 4.46 2.53
C LEU A 6 -6.79 5.35 3.55
N LYS A 7 -8.04 5.00 3.88
CA LYS A 7 -8.82 5.73 4.89
C LYS A 7 -8.09 5.76 6.23
N LYS A 8 -7.57 4.62 6.68
CA LYS A 8 -6.80 4.51 7.92
C LYS A 8 -5.53 5.38 7.88
N VAL A 9 -4.77 5.34 6.79
CA VAL A 9 -3.57 6.17 6.62
C VAL A 9 -3.90 7.67 6.68
N LEU A 10 -4.98 8.11 6.05
CA LEU A 10 -5.41 9.50 6.09
C LEU A 10 -5.91 9.92 7.50
N GLU A 11 -6.61 9.04 8.20
CA GLU A 11 -7.03 9.28 9.59
C GLU A 11 -5.84 9.41 10.54
N GLU A 12 -4.83 8.54 10.39
CA GLU A 12 -3.59 8.61 11.18
C GLU A 12 -2.84 9.93 10.95
N LYS A 13 -2.74 10.40 9.70
CA LYS A 13 -2.12 11.69 9.36
C LYS A 13 -2.88 12.87 9.98
N ARG A 14 -4.20 12.88 9.86
CA ARG A 14 -5.04 13.91 10.48
C ARG A 14 -4.92 13.91 12.01
N ALA A 15 -4.84 12.74 12.62
CA ALA A 15 -4.63 12.61 14.05
C ALA A 15 -3.24 13.09 14.49
N ALA A 16 -2.19 12.80 13.71
CA ALA A 16 -0.84 13.31 13.95
C ALA A 16 -0.79 14.86 13.86
N LYS A 17 -1.39 15.44 12.82
CA LYS A 17 -1.49 16.89 12.66
C LYS A 17 -2.18 17.56 13.86
N ARG A 18 -3.35 17.05 14.27
CA ARG A 18 -4.07 17.59 15.46
C ARG A 18 -3.25 17.48 16.74
N ARG A 19 -2.45 16.40 16.89
CA ARG A 19 -1.55 16.25 18.05
C ARG A 19 -0.46 17.34 18.07
N GLU A 20 0.14 17.63 16.92
CA GLU A 20 1.16 18.68 16.80
C GLU A 20 0.57 20.09 17.03
N GLU A 21 -0.62 20.38 16.51
CA GLU A 21 -1.34 21.62 16.76
C GLU A 21 -1.63 21.79 18.27
N ALA A 22 -2.14 20.76 18.92
CA ALA A 22 -2.40 20.78 20.37
C ALA A 22 -1.09 20.90 21.19
N ALA A 23 0.00 20.28 20.76
CA ALA A 23 1.30 20.39 21.42
C ALA A 23 1.88 21.81 21.28
N ALA A 24 1.71 22.45 20.12
CA ALA A 24 2.13 23.84 19.91
C ALA A 24 1.34 24.82 20.80
N GLU A 25 0.02 24.66 20.89
CA GLU A 25 -0.82 25.44 21.79
C GLU A 25 -0.46 25.20 23.27
N ALA A 26 -0.16 23.97 23.66
CA ALA A 26 0.29 23.67 25.03
C ALA A 26 1.63 24.33 25.35
N ARG A 27 2.61 24.33 24.42
CA ARG A 27 3.89 25.03 24.59
C ARG A 27 3.67 26.52 24.75
N LYS A 28 2.80 27.13 23.93
CA LYS A 28 2.44 28.55 24.03
C LYS A 28 1.77 28.89 25.36
N ALA A 29 0.80 28.07 25.79
CA ALA A 29 0.14 28.27 27.08
C ALA A 29 1.11 28.14 28.25
N ALA A 30 2.05 27.20 28.20
CA ALA A 30 3.08 27.03 29.22
C ALA A 30 4.00 28.28 29.30
N ALA A 31 4.48 28.77 28.16
CA ALA A 31 5.29 29.99 28.11
C ALA A 31 4.55 31.21 28.67
N LEU A 32 3.29 31.43 28.26
CA LEU A 32 2.45 32.53 28.70
C LEU A 32 1.97 32.40 30.17
N SER A 33 2.16 31.26 30.82
CA SER A 33 1.91 31.09 32.25
C SER A 33 3.03 31.65 33.13
N LEU A 34 4.20 31.92 32.55
CA LEU A 34 5.32 32.50 33.24
C LEU A 34 5.08 34.02 33.43
N PRO A 35 5.24 34.60 34.66
CA PRO A 35 4.86 35.99 34.95
C PRO A 35 5.51 36.99 34.00
N ASP A 36 6.84 36.92 33.82
CA ASP A 36 7.61 37.87 33.02
C ASP A 36 7.22 37.81 31.53
N VAL A 37 7.03 36.61 30.99
CA VAL A 37 6.56 36.39 29.59
C VAL A 37 5.13 36.90 29.41
N SER A 38 4.25 36.62 30.38
CA SER A 38 2.85 37.07 30.35
C SER A 38 2.72 38.58 30.38
N GLU A 39 3.52 39.25 31.19
CA GLU A 39 3.51 40.72 31.30
C GLU A 39 4.02 41.37 30.01
N ALA A 40 5.20 40.95 29.52
CA ALA A 40 5.76 41.42 28.26
C ALA A 40 4.84 41.18 27.07
N HIS A 41 4.19 40.01 27.01
CA HIS A 41 3.20 39.70 25.98
C HIS A 41 1.98 40.64 26.03
N ARG A 42 1.43 40.89 27.21
CA ARG A 42 0.29 41.77 27.39
C ARG A 42 0.61 43.23 26.98
N GLU A 43 1.78 43.73 27.34
CA GLU A 43 2.24 45.09 26.95
C GLU A 43 2.40 45.19 25.44
N TYR A 44 3.04 44.18 24.81
CA TYR A 44 3.20 44.12 23.36
C TYR A 44 1.84 44.10 22.64
N VAL A 45 0.92 43.22 23.06
CA VAL A 45 -0.40 43.10 22.43
C VAL A 45 -1.20 44.40 22.56
N ASN A 46 -1.16 45.07 23.70
CA ASN A 46 -1.83 46.37 23.90
C ASN A 46 -1.25 47.45 22.98
N ALA A 47 0.07 47.57 22.90
CA ALA A 47 0.72 48.54 22.01
C ALA A 47 0.46 48.22 20.52
N LEU A 48 0.41 46.96 20.16
CA LEU A 48 0.05 46.53 18.81
C LEU A 48 -1.40 46.93 18.44
N HIS A 49 -2.35 46.71 19.35
CA HIS A 49 -3.76 47.10 19.15
C HIS A 49 -3.89 48.63 19.02
N GLU A 50 -3.18 49.43 19.86
CA GLU A 50 -3.17 50.88 19.74
C GLU A 50 -2.58 51.37 18.41
N SER A 51 -1.48 50.75 17.98
CA SER A 51 -0.83 51.06 16.71
C SER A 51 -1.75 50.77 15.52
N LEU A 52 -2.49 49.62 15.56
CA LEU A 52 -3.43 49.24 14.50
C LEU A 52 -4.68 50.14 14.49
N ARG A 53 -5.21 50.51 15.67
CA ARG A 53 -6.45 51.29 15.80
C ARG A 53 -6.27 52.78 15.47
N TYR A 54 -5.16 53.38 15.88
CA TYR A 54 -4.99 54.82 15.79
C TYR A 54 -3.88 55.24 14.81
N GLY A 55 -3.08 54.31 14.31
CA GLY A 55 -1.96 54.58 13.43
C GLY A 55 -0.86 55.39 14.07
N GLY A 56 0.05 55.94 13.24
CA GLY A 56 1.13 56.80 13.68
C GLY A 56 2.48 56.08 13.83
N GLN A 57 3.55 56.83 13.50
CA GLN A 57 4.90 56.27 13.42
C GLN A 57 5.47 55.96 14.83
N ASP A 58 5.14 56.82 15.82
CA ASP A 58 5.62 56.60 17.17
C ASP A 58 4.96 55.39 17.85
N ARG A 59 3.67 55.14 17.62
CA ARG A 59 2.99 53.96 18.14
C ARG A 59 3.53 52.67 17.52
N ARG A 60 3.87 52.69 16.23
CA ARG A 60 4.53 51.55 15.57
C ARG A 60 5.89 51.26 16.20
N ARG A 61 6.73 52.28 16.40
CA ARG A 61 8.02 52.12 17.07
C ARG A 61 7.89 51.59 18.49
N ASN A 62 6.87 52.04 19.24
CA ASN A 62 6.62 51.52 20.59
C ASN A 62 6.22 50.04 20.55
N ALA A 63 5.34 49.63 19.64
CA ALA A 63 4.96 48.23 19.48
C ALA A 63 6.16 47.35 19.08
N GLU A 64 7.05 47.81 18.19
CA GLU A 64 8.29 47.11 17.82
C GLU A 64 9.24 46.97 19.02
N LYS A 65 9.40 48.00 19.85
CA LYS A 65 10.22 47.95 21.08
C LYS A 65 9.67 46.90 22.06
N LEU A 66 8.35 46.91 22.30
CA LEU A 66 7.71 45.98 23.24
C LEU A 66 7.69 44.53 22.67
N ARG A 67 7.65 44.36 21.33
CA ARG A 67 7.88 43.07 20.74
C ARG A 67 9.29 42.55 21.03
N ALA A 68 10.30 43.37 20.91
CA ALA A 68 11.67 42.97 21.21
C ALA A 68 11.81 42.52 22.68
N ALA A 69 11.21 43.25 23.63
CA ALA A 69 11.19 42.89 25.05
C ALA A 69 10.45 41.54 25.27
N TYR A 70 9.33 41.30 24.57
CA TYR A 70 8.62 40.04 24.65
C TYR A 70 9.46 38.86 24.11
N VAL A 71 10.14 39.03 22.97
CA VAL A 71 11.04 38.03 22.40
C VAL A 71 12.22 37.72 23.32
N GLU A 72 12.76 38.74 23.99
CA GLU A 72 13.83 38.58 24.98
C GLU A 72 13.35 37.81 26.22
N ALA A 73 12.17 38.12 26.76
CA ALA A 73 11.56 37.38 27.87
C ALA A 73 11.27 35.92 27.51
N LEU A 74 10.84 35.65 26.26
CA LEU A 74 10.70 34.28 25.76
C LEU A 74 12.03 33.53 25.75
N ALA A 75 13.09 34.14 25.21
CA ALA A 75 14.42 33.57 25.13
C ALA A 75 15.01 33.26 26.52
N GLU A 76 14.84 34.15 27.48
CA GLU A 76 15.25 33.94 28.88
C GLU A 76 14.49 32.78 29.53
N ALA A 77 13.23 32.60 29.15
CA ALA A 77 12.39 31.49 29.60
C ALA A 77 12.65 30.16 28.83
N GLY A 78 13.57 30.17 27.86
CA GLY A 78 13.93 29.02 27.04
C GLY A 78 12.94 28.68 25.92
N TYR A 79 12.14 29.65 25.48
CA TYR A 79 11.19 29.55 24.38
C TYR A 79 11.53 30.47 23.21
N SER A 80 11.01 30.17 22.05
CA SER A 80 10.99 31.05 20.87
C SER A 80 9.60 31.12 20.26
N GLU A 81 9.30 32.13 19.45
CA GLU A 81 8.02 32.20 18.71
C GLU A 81 7.81 30.98 17.78
N GLU A 82 8.89 30.36 17.29
CA GLU A 82 8.84 29.16 16.44
C GLU A 82 8.34 27.94 17.19
N ASP A 83 8.57 27.85 18.52
CA ASP A 83 8.07 26.73 19.33
C ASP A 83 6.55 26.70 19.43
N PHE A 84 5.88 27.80 19.12
CA PHE A 84 4.42 27.92 19.11
C PHE A 84 3.79 27.53 17.78
N LEU A 85 4.61 27.21 16.80
CA LEU A 85 4.12 26.68 15.53
C LEU A 85 4.08 25.16 15.58
N PRO A 86 3.05 24.54 14.98
CA PRO A 86 3.01 23.09 14.86
C PRO A 86 4.15 22.62 13.93
N ARG A 87 4.80 21.53 14.31
CA ARG A 87 5.84 20.93 13.47
C ARG A 87 5.20 20.27 12.25
N ILE A 88 5.56 20.75 11.07
CA ILE A 88 5.08 20.23 9.79
C ILE A 88 6.04 19.14 9.32
N LEU A 89 5.56 17.88 9.21
CA LEU A 89 6.35 16.75 8.74
C LEU A 89 6.46 16.71 7.21
N CYS A 90 5.43 17.17 6.51
CA CYS A 90 5.41 17.23 5.06
C CYS A 90 5.04 18.64 4.57
N PRO A 91 6.02 19.44 4.14
CA PRO A 91 5.75 20.81 3.67
C PRO A 91 4.95 20.87 2.37
N LEU A 92 4.93 19.78 1.57
CA LEU A 92 4.18 19.71 0.30
C LEU A 92 2.66 19.72 0.51
N CYS A 93 2.17 19.10 1.58
CA CYS A 93 0.73 19.01 1.85
C CYS A 93 0.33 19.58 3.21
N ASN A 94 1.26 20.18 3.97
CA ASN A 94 1.04 20.63 5.35
C ASN A 94 0.33 19.57 6.21
N ASP A 95 0.79 18.30 6.06
CA ASP A 95 0.30 17.10 6.75
C ASP A 95 -1.18 16.76 6.52
N THR A 96 -1.82 17.35 5.49
CA THR A 96 -3.19 17.01 5.10
C THR A 96 -3.26 15.67 4.36
N GLY A 97 -2.15 15.24 3.78
CA GLY A 97 -2.07 14.03 2.95
C GLY A 97 -2.49 14.23 1.49
N ILE A 98 -2.99 15.41 1.12
CA ILE A 98 -3.45 15.75 -0.23
C ILE A 98 -2.73 17.03 -0.69
N SER A 99 -2.24 17.04 -1.93
CA SER A 99 -1.67 18.21 -2.59
C SER A 99 -2.25 18.31 -4.00
N ASP A 100 -2.71 19.50 -4.39
CA ASP A 100 -3.30 19.76 -5.71
C ASP A 100 -4.40 18.79 -6.13
N GLY A 101 -5.26 18.41 -5.19
CA GLY A 101 -6.39 17.49 -5.41
C GLY A 101 -5.99 16.02 -5.57
N THR A 102 -4.70 15.68 -5.43
CA THR A 102 -4.18 14.31 -5.52
C THR A 102 -3.52 13.86 -4.22
N LEU A 103 -3.30 12.55 -4.07
CA LEU A 103 -2.56 12.03 -2.91
C LEU A 103 -1.12 12.55 -2.93
N CYS A 104 -0.72 13.18 -1.84
CA CYS A 104 0.64 13.64 -1.65
C CYS A 104 1.64 12.46 -1.67
N LYS A 105 2.88 12.73 -2.07
CA LYS A 105 3.97 11.74 -2.05
C LYS A 105 4.09 11.04 -0.69
N CYS A 106 4.06 11.80 0.40
CA CYS A 106 4.14 11.24 1.76
C CYS A 106 2.98 10.28 2.11
N THR A 107 1.79 10.51 1.53
CA THR A 107 0.62 9.63 1.73
C THR A 107 0.73 8.38 0.86
N ARG A 108 1.21 8.51 -0.37
CA ARG A 108 1.48 7.36 -1.24
C ARG A 108 2.50 6.41 -0.62
N GLU A 109 3.60 6.94 -0.09
CA GLU A 109 4.62 6.14 0.60
C GLU A 109 4.07 5.46 1.87
N ALA A 110 3.25 6.16 2.66
CA ALA A 110 2.59 5.58 3.82
C ALA A 110 1.59 4.48 3.43
N LEU A 111 0.82 4.70 2.34
CA LEU A 111 -0.11 3.71 1.79
C LEU A 111 0.62 2.45 1.33
N VAL A 112 1.72 2.59 0.59
CA VAL A 112 2.54 1.46 0.13
C VAL A 112 3.04 0.62 1.31
N ARG A 113 3.55 1.26 2.37
CA ARG A 113 3.97 0.55 3.59
C ARG A 113 2.81 -0.15 4.28
N ALA A 114 1.68 0.53 4.42
CA ALA A 114 0.50 -0.04 5.07
C ALA A 114 -0.11 -1.21 4.28
N LEU A 115 -0.10 -1.13 2.94
CA LEU A 115 -0.51 -2.23 2.07
C LEU A 115 0.46 -3.42 2.16
N GLY A 116 1.76 -3.16 2.19
CA GLY A 116 2.78 -4.20 2.39
C GLY A 116 2.54 -4.99 3.68
N ILE A 117 2.26 -4.32 4.79
CA ILE A 117 1.93 -4.97 6.06
C ILE A 117 0.61 -5.74 5.96
N ALA A 118 -0.44 -5.14 5.41
CA ALA A 118 -1.75 -5.76 5.29
C ALA A 118 -1.77 -6.99 4.37
N CYS A 119 -0.86 -7.04 3.39
CA CYS A 119 -0.73 -8.11 2.42
C CYS A 119 0.38 -9.13 2.77
N ASP A 120 1.05 -8.95 3.90
CA ASP A 120 2.21 -9.76 4.32
C ASP A 120 3.30 -9.86 3.22
N ILE A 121 3.48 -8.77 2.47
CA ILE A 121 4.48 -8.68 1.41
C ILE A 121 5.32 -7.42 1.66
N SER A 122 6.64 -7.60 1.81
CA SER A 122 7.52 -6.43 1.81
C SER A 122 7.46 -5.74 0.44
N PRO A 123 7.17 -4.44 0.37
CA PRO A 123 7.30 -3.67 -0.87
C PRO A 123 8.76 -3.52 -1.29
N GLU A 124 9.70 -3.75 -0.35
CA GLU A 124 11.13 -3.85 -0.61
C GLU A 124 11.46 -5.25 -1.15
N GLY A 125 12.29 -5.34 -2.14
CA GLY A 125 12.64 -6.59 -2.80
C GLY A 125 12.35 -6.55 -4.29
N PHE A 126 12.67 -7.60 -5.00
CA PHE A 126 12.63 -7.67 -6.45
C PHE A 126 11.23 -7.42 -7.03
N ALA A 127 11.10 -6.38 -7.84
CA ALA A 127 9.90 -6.00 -8.58
C ALA A 127 10.15 -6.09 -10.10
N LEU A 128 9.11 -5.87 -10.92
CA LEU A 128 9.27 -5.97 -12.38
C LEU A 128 10.24 -4.94 -12.95
N SER A 129 10.33 -3.76 -12.33
CA SER A 129 11.28 -2.70 -12.71
C SER A 129 12.76 -3.07 -12.50
N ASP A 130 13.00 -4.05 -11.62
CA ASP A 130 14.34 -4.42 -11.20
C ASP A 130 14.91 -5.56 -12.07
N PHE A 131 14.12 -6.05 -13.04
CA PHE A 131 14.55 -7.10 -13.97
C PHE A 131 15.43 -6.53 -15.07
N ASP A 132 16.69 -7.00 -15.13
CA ASP A 132 17.58 -6.79 -16.27
C ASP A 132 17.74 -8.10 -17.04
N PRO A 133 17.39 -8.14 -18.34
CA PRO A 133 17.66 -9.31 -19.19
C PRO A 133 19.13 -9.73 -19.24
N ALA A 134 20.07 -8.80 -18.98
CA ALA A 134 21.50 -9.08 -18.98
C ALA A 134 21.93 -9.94 -17.78
N ASP A 135 21.15 -9.94 -16.69
CA ASP A 135 21.42 -10.77 -15.51
C ASP A 135 21.09 -12.25 -15.73
N VAL A 136 20.31 -12.56 -16.77
CA VAL A 136 19.91 -13.93 -17.10
C VAL A 136 20.90 -14.51 -18.10
N LYS A 137 21.62 -15.54 -17.70
CA LYS A 137 22.55 -16.27 -18.60
C LYS A 137 21.82 -17.36 -19.37
N GLY A 138 22.28 -17.63 -20.60
CA GLY A 138 21.85 -18.77 -21.40
C GLY A 138 20.68 -18.48 -22.36
N SER A 139 20.21 -19.55 -23.02
CA SER A 139 19.17 -19.48 -24.06
C SER A 139 17.79 -19.04 -23.58
N GLN A 140 17.58 -19.05 -22.26
CA GLN A 140 16.31 -18.67 -21.62
C GLN A 140 16.15 -17.14 -21.44
N ALA A 141 17.24 -16.35 -21.53
CA ALA A 141 17.23 -14.91 -21.29
C ALA A 141 16.17 -14.18 -22.12
N GLN A 142 16.12 -14.46 -23.43
CA GLN A 142 15.16 -13.83 -24.33
C GLN A 142 13.71 -14.24 -24.02
N HIS A 143 13.49 -15.50 -23.61
CA HIS A 143 12.17 -15.98 -23.25
C HIS A 143 11.67 -15.30 -21.96
N LEU A 144 12.49 -15.28 -20.92
CA LEU A 144 12.19 -14.59 -19.67
C LEU A 144 11.96 -13.10 -19.88
N ALA A 145 12.79 -12.42 -20.67
CA ALA A 145 12.59 -11.01 -21.00
C ALA A 145 11.21 -10.75 -21.64
N LYS A 146 10.75 -11.64 -22.52
CA LYS A 146 9.39 -11.55 -23.08
C LYS A 146 8.29 -11.74 -22.03
N LEU A 147 8.46 -12.67 -21.08
CA LEU A 147 7.50 -12.89 -20.01
C LEU A 147 7.43 -11.68 -19.07
N TYR A 148 8.59 -11.15 -18.68
CA TYR A 148 8.67 -9.92 -17.86
C TYR A 148 8.07 -8.73 -18.58
N GLY A 149 8.37 -8.52 -19.86
CA GLY A 149 7.78 -7.45 -20.66
C GLY A 149 6.25 -7.54 -20.74
N ARG A 150 5.69 -8.76 -20.85
CA ARG A 150 4.22 -8.95 -20.83
C ARG A 150 3.61 -8.63 -19.47
N MET A 151 4.31 -8.95 -18.37
CA MET A 151 3.84 -8.63 -17.02
C MET A 151 3.98 -7.15 -16.70
N SER A 152 5.03 -6.47 -17.19
CA SER A 152 5.17 -5.01 -17.08
C SER A 152 4.06 -4.28 -17.81
N ALA A 153 3.76 -4.67 -19.04
CA ALA A 153 2.63 -4.13 -19.80
C ALA A 153 1.26 -4.43 -19.15
N TYR A 154 1.15 -5.51 -18.40
CA TYR A 154 -0.02 -5.80 -17.57
C TYR A 154 -0.11 -4.84 -16.38
N ALA A 155 1.00 -4.64 -15.66
CA ALA A 155 1.06 -3.75 -14.50
C ALA A 155 0.76 -2.28 -14.86
N GLU A 156 1.21 -1.82 -16.04
CA GLU A 156 0.93 -0.46 -16.54
C GLU A 156 -0.56 -0.19 -16.78
N LYS A 157 -1.32 -1.22 -17.13
CA LYS A 157 -2.76 -1.12 -17.39
C LYS A 157 -3.63 -1.42 -16.18
N PHE A 158 -3.02 -1.87 -15.10
CA PHE A 158 -3.74 -2.25 -13.90
C PHE A 158 -4.40 -1.02 -13.22
N PRO A 159 -5.65 -1.09 -12.71
CA PRO A 159 -6.51 -2.28 -12.60
C PRO A 159 -7.37 -2.58 -13.85
N ASP A 160 -7.38 -1.70 -14.86
CA ASP A 160 -8.28 -1.78 -16.03
C ASP A 160 -7.76 -2.77 -17.09
N VAL A 161 -7.58 -4.01 -16.69
CA VAL A 161 -7.06 -5.07 -17.55
C VAL A 161 -8.17 -5.92 -18.19
N ASN A 162 -8.05 -6.20 -19.49
CA ASN A 162 -9.04 -7.05 -20.20
C ASN A 162 -8.99 -8.52 -19.77
N ARG A 163 -7.80 -8.99 -19.36
CA ARG A 163 -7.57 -10.37 -18.92
C ARG A 163 -7.16 -10.37 -17.46
N ASN A 164 -8.09 -10.70 -16.61
CA ASN A 164 -7.91 -10.64 -15.16
C ASN A 164 -7.47 -11.99 -14.53
N VAL A 165 -7.26 -13.04 -15.32
CA VAL A 165 -6.66 -14.29 -14.86
C VAL A 165 -5.32 -14.50 -15.57
N ILE A 166 -4.26 -14.75 -14.80
CA ILE A 166 -2.93 -15.09 -15.34
C ILE A 166 -2.57 -16.49 -14.83
N VAL A 167 -2.20 -17.37 -15.75
CA VAL A 167 -1.74 -18.72 -15.40
C VAL A 167 -0.30 -18.89 -15.87
N CYS A 168 0.61 -19.06 -14.90
CA CYS A 168 2.02 -19.32 -15.12
C CYS A 168 2.26 -20.83 -15.02
N THR A 169 2.51 -21.49 -16.12
CA THR A 169 2.77 -22.94 -16.19
C THR A 169 4.22 -23.23 -16.52
N GLY A 170 4.76 -24.35 -16.07
CA GLY A 170 6.11 -24.81 -16.44
C GLY A 170 6.81 -25.56 -15.33
N LYS A 171 7.99 -26.09 -15.60
CA LYS A 171 8.78 -26.88 -14.64
C LYS A 171 9.17 -26.10 -13.39
N THR A 172 9.53 -26.81 -12.34
CA THR A 172 10.08 -26.22 -11.11
C THR A 172 11.36 -25.42 -11.40
N GLY A 173 11.60 -24.32 -10.67
CA GLY A 173 12.81 -23.53 -10.78
C GLY A 173 12.87 -22.56 -11.96
N THR A 174 11.87 -22.49 -12.85
CA THR A 174 11.89 -21.66 -14.06
C THR A 174 11.51 -20.18 -13.82
N GLY A 175 11.31 -19.73 -12.58
CA GLY A 175 11.06 -18.32 -12.25
C GLY A 175 9.58 -17.89 -12.12
N LYS A 176 8.62 -18.82 -12.17
CA LYS A 176 7.16 -18.52 -12.06
C LYS A 176 6.80 -17.73 -10.81
N THR A 177 7.17 -18.24 -9.63
CA THR A 177 6.94 -17.60 -8.33
C THR A 177 7.58 -16.23 -8.28
N MET A 178 8.82 -16.10 -8.80
CA MET A 178 9.56 -14.84 -8.81
C MET A 178 8.81 -13.77 -9.63
N LEU A 179 8.36 -14.11 -10.83
CA LEU A 179 7.62 -13.21 -11.70
C LEU A 179 6.26 -12.81 -11.08
N ALA A 180 5.50 -13.77 -10.52
CA ALA A 180 4.22 -13.50 -9.87
C ALA A 180 4.36 -12.59 -8.65
N THR A 181 5.39 -12.82 -7.82
CA THR A 181 5.69 -11.99 -6.64
C THR A 181 6.21 -10.61 -7.05
N ALA A 182 7.03 -10.53 -8.11
CA ALA A 182 7.50 -9.25 -8.66
C ALA A 182 6.34 -8.38 -9.16
N LEU A 183 5.34 -8.98 -9.82
CA LEU A 183 4.11 -8.27 -10.18
C LEU A 183 3.39 -7.74 -8.93
N ALA A 184 3.19 -8.57 -7.90
CA ALA A 184 2.53 -8.17 -6.67
C ALA A 184 3.23 -6.97 -6.01
N ARG A 185 4.57 -7.01 -5.90
CA ARG A 185 5.36 -5.88 -5.36
C ARG A 185 5.24 -4.62 -6.21
N THR A 186 5.29 -4.76 -7.53
CA THR A 186 5.10 -3.63 -8.45
C THR A 186 3.76 -2.95 -8.23
N LEU A 187 2.68 -3.73 -8.10
CA LEU A 187 1.35 -3.20 -7.85
C LEU A 187 1.20 -2.57 -6.47
N ILE A 188 1.81 -3.17 -5.43
CA ILE A 188 1.84 -2.55 -4.08
C ILE A 188 2.58 -1.22 -4.12
N ARG A 189 3.73 -1.13 -4.80
CA ARG A 189 4.46 0.15 -5.01
C ARG A 189 3.62 1.18 -5.75
N GLY A 190 2.70 0.73 -6.62
CA GLY A 190 1.70 1.55 -7.29
C GLY A 190 0.51 1.96 -6.41
N GLY A 191 0.40 1.43 -5.17
CA GLY A 191 -0.70 1.73 -4.24
C GLY A 191 -1.89 0.80 -4.35
N HIS A 192 -1.74 -0.36 -4.99
CA HIS A 192 -2.76 -1.40 -5.12
C HIS A 192 -2.57 -2.50 -4.07
N SER A 193 -3.65 -3.14 -3.65
CA SER A 193 -3.59 -4.29 -2.75
C SER A 193 -3.27 -5.57 -3.51
N ALA A 194 -2.33 -6.36 -2.96
CA ALA A 194 -1.98 -7.66 -3.52
C ALA A 194 -1.78 -8.68 -2.40
N LEU A 195 -2.45 -9.83 -2.51
CA LEU A 195 -2.33 -10.95 -1.58
C LEU A 195 -1.59 -12.09 -2.28
N VAL A 196 -0.49 -12.55 -1.70
CA VAL A 196 0.28 -13.69 -2.21
C VAL A 196 0.26 -14.80 -1.19
N MET A 197 -0.17 -15.98 -1.62
CA MET A 197 -0.19 -17.17 -0.77
C MET A 197 0.13 -18.41 -1.57
N SER A 198 0.72 -19.41 -0.93
CA SER A 198 0.86 -20.74 -1.54
C SER A 198 -0.49 -21.42 -1.66
N ALA A 199 -0.63 -22.36 -2.61
CA ALA A 199 -1.83 -23.16 -2.75
C ALA A 199 -2.16 -23.93 -1.44
N THR A 200 -1.14 -24.37 -0.70
CA THR A 200 -1.32 -25.00 0.60
C THR A 200 -1.90 -24.03 1.65
N ALA A 201 -1.39 -22.80 1.72
CA ALA A 201 -1.92 -21.78 2.64
C ALA A 201 -3.36 -21.38 2.26
N PHE A 202 -3.61 -21.18 0.97
CA PHE A 202 -4.95 -20.94 0.42
C PHE A 202 -5.91 -22.07 0.83
N ASN A 203 -5.54 -23.31 0.60
CA ASN A 203 -6.40 -24.48 0.90
C ASN A 203 -6.65 -24.64 2.41
N SER A 204 -5.64 -24.35 3.25
CA SER A 204 -5.80 -24.33 4.70
C SER A 204 -6.78 -23.25 5.17
N LEU A 205 -6.74 -22.06 4.55
CA LEU A 205 -7.70 -20.99 4.82
C LEU A 205 -9.12 -21.40 4.40
N MET A 206 -9.27 -22.07 3.26
CA MET A 206 -10.57 -22.58 2.80
C MET A 206 -11.12 -23.67 3.72
N LEU A 207 -10.26 -24.55 4.22
CA LEU A 207 -10.67 -25.56 5.23
C LEU A 207 -11.13 -24.89 6.53
N LYS A 208 -10.39 -23.86 7.01
CA LYS A 208 -10.81 -23.06 8.16
C LYS A 208 -12.17 -22.40 7.91
N CYS A 209 -12.39 -21.81 6.74
CA CYS A 209 -13.67 -21.22 6.38
C CYS A 209 -14.79 -22.27 6.38
N HIS A 210 -14.54 -23.45 5.80
CA HIS A 210 -15.53 -24.54 5.72
C HIS A 210 -15.97 -25.03 7.09
N THR A 211 -15.04 -25.14 8.04
CA THR A 211 -15.28 -25.64 9.40
C THR A 211 -15.75 -24.57 10.38
N SER A 212 -15.68 -23.28 10.02
CA SER A 212 -16.11 -22.17 10.87
C SER A 212 -17.65 -21.96 10.80
N PRO A 213 -18.26 -21.35 11.84
CA PRO A 213 -19.63 -20.90 11.82
C PRO A 213 -19.93 -20.00 10.60
N TYR A 214 -21.15 -20.06 10.09
CA TYR A 214 -21.54 -19.29 8.88
C TYR A 214 -21.29 -17.78 9.03
N SER A 215 -21.55 -17.23 10.22
CA SER A 215 -21.33 -15.80 10.54
C SER A 215 -19.88 -15.33 10.44
N GLU A 216 -18.91 -16.24 10.50
CA GLU A 216 -17.47 -15.89 10.45
C GLU A 216 -16.86 -16.05 9.05
N ARG A 217 -17.53 -16.79 8.17
CA ARG A 217 -16.98 -17.19 6.85
C ARG A 217 -16.67 -16.00 5.96
N GLU A 218 -17.54 -14.99 5.95
CA GLU A 218 -17.34 -13.77 5.17
C GLU A 218 -16.06 -13.04 5.61
N GLY A 219 -15.82 -12.91 6.91
CA GLY A 219 -14.61 -12.30 7.45
C GLY A 219 -13.34 -13.08 7.07
N ILE A 220 -13.40 -14.43 7.08
CA ILE A 220 -12.25 -15.28 6.72
C ILE A 220 -11.90 -15.13 5.24
N LEU A 221 -12.89 -14.98 4.35
CA LEU A 221 -12.69 -14.84 2.91
C LEU A 221 -12.45 -13.39 2.47
N ALA A 222 -12.68 -12.42 3.34
CA ALA A 222 -12.70 -10.99 2.97
C ALA A 222 -11.46 -10.56 2.18
N ASP A 223 -10.26 -10.87 2.67
CA ASP A 223 -9.01 -10.46 2.01
C ASP A 223 -8.82 -11.14 0.66
N VAL A 224 -9.11 -12.43 0.57
CA VAL A 224 -9.02 -13.20 -0.69
C VAL A 224 -10.01 -12.68 -1.73
N LEU A 225 -11.21 -12.24 -1.32
CA LEU A 225 -12.28 -11.78 -2.22
C LEU A 225 -12.23 -10.28 -2.53
N THR A 226 -11.36 -9.50 -1.85
CA THR A 226 -11.31 -8.03 -2.01
C THR A 226 -9.96 -7.48 -2.40
N ALA A 227 -8.86 -8.22 -2.26
CA ALA A 227 -7.55 -7.82 -2.79
C ALA A 227 -7.63 -7.60 -4.29
N GLU A 228 -7.05 -6.50 -4.81
CA GLU A 228 -7.08 -6.19 -6.25
C GLU A 228 -6.32 -7.24 -7.05
N LEU A 229 -5.19 -7.74 -6.51
CA LEU A 229 -4.47 -8.90 -7.03
C LEU A 229 -4.46 -10.04 -6.01
N LEU A 230 -4.81 -11.25 -6.42
CA LEU A 230 -4.57 -12.48 -5.68
C LEU A 230 -3.55 -13.34 -6.43
N VAL A 231 -2.50 -13.77 -5.76
CA VAL A 231 -1.54 -14.76 -6.29
C VAL A 231 -1.71 -16.06 -5.50
N ILE A 232 -2.02 -17.16 -6.20
CA ILE A 232 -2.02 -18.51 -5.64
C ILE A 232 -0.81 -19.23 -6.24
N ASP A 233 0.22 -19.42 -5.42
CA ASP A 233 1.51 -19.97 -5.85
C ASP A 233 1.55 -21.50 -5.68
N ASP A 234 2.15 -22.18 -6.67
CA ASP A 234 2.34 -23.63 -6.72
C ASP A 234 1.03 -24.44 -6.62
N LEU A 235 -0.02 -24.04 -7.37
CA LEU A 235 -1.26 -24.79 -7.47
C LEU A 235 -1.00 -26.23 -7.92
N GLY A 236 -1.51 -27.19 -7.17
CA GLY A 236 -1.32 -28.63 -7.39
C GLY A 236 -0.41 -29.31 -6.37
N THR A 237 0.12 -28.55 -5.40
CA THR A 237 0.96 -29.08 -4.31
C THR A 237 0.20 -29.24 -3.00
N GLU A 238 -0.98 -28.62 -2.90
CA GLU A 238 -1.82 -28.65 -1.71
C GLU A 238 -2.45 -30.03 -1.46
N PRO A 239 -2.69 -30.41 -0.19
CA PRO A 239 -3.48 -31.59 0.15
C PRO A 239 -4.93 -31.38 -0.35
N ARG A 240 -5.57 -32.46 -0.80
CA ARG A 240 -6.93 -32.40 -1.34
C ARG A 240 -7.95 -32.79 -0.29
N TYR A 241 -8.82 -31.84 0.04
CA TYR A 241 -9.93 -32.06 0.95
C TYR A 241 -11.24 -32.16 0.15
N ASN A 242 -12.00 -33.21 0.39
CA ASN A 242 -13.31 -33.41 -0.23
C ASN A 242 -14.24 -32.23 0.12
N ASN A 243 -14.99 -31.75 -0.86
CA ASN A 243 -15.93 -30.64 -0.72
C ASN A 243 -15.30 -29.30 -0.21
N VAL A 244 -13.98 -29.17 -0.32
CA VAL A 244 -13.28 -27.94 0.08
C VAL A 244 -12.40 -27.43 -1.06
N THR A 245 -11.39 -28.18 -1.45
CA THR A 245 -10.34 -27.69 -2.35
C THR A 245 -10.89 -27.19 -3.69
N CYS A 246 -11.69 -28.00 -4.39
CA CYS A 246 -12.24 -27.61 -5.68
C CYS A 246 -13.37 -26.59 -5.56
N GLU A 247 -14.27 -26.77 -4.60
CA GLU A 247 -15.45 -25.93 -4.40
C GLU A 247 -15.05 -24.49 -4.06
N TYR A 248 -14.13 -24.32 -3.12
CA TYR A 248 -13.69 -22.97 -2.72
C TYR A 248 -12.77 -22.33 -3.76
N LEU A 249 -11.89 -23.09 -4.44
CA LEU A 249 -11.11 -22.56 -5.55
C LEU A 249 -12.04 -22.01 -6.64
N LEU A 250 -13.07 -22.79 -7.02
CA LEU A 250 -14.07 -22.37 -8.00
C LEU A 250 -14.83 -21.13 -7.53
N LEU A 251 -15.31 -21.12 -6.29
CA LEU A 251 -15.99 -19.97 -5.68
C LEU A 251 -15.14 -18.70 -5.77
N VAL A 252 -13.87 -18.78 -5.37
CA VAL A 252 -12.97 -17.62 -5.40
C VAL A 252 -12.73 -17.13 -6.84
N LEU A 253 -12.51 -18.03 -7.79
CA LEU A 253 -12.32 -17.67 -9.20
C LEU A 253 -13.59 -17.01 -9.80
N GLU A 254 -14.78 -17.49 -9.45
CA GLU A 254 -16.04 -16.94 -9.92
C GLU A 254 -16.35 -15.57 -9.28
N GLU A 255 -16.26 -15.45 -7.97
CA GLU A 255 -16.51 -14.20 -7.25
C GLU A 255 -15.55 -13.09 -7.66
N ARG A 256 -14.26 -13.39 -7.76
CA ARG A 256 -13.25 -12.42 -8.21
C ARG A 256 -13.44 -12.07 -9.68
N GLY A 257 -13.75 -13.06 -10.50
CA GLY A 257 -14.04 -12.85 -11.91
C GLY A 257 -15.26 -11.95 -12.15
N SER A 258 -16.33 -12.06 -11.33
CA SER A 258 -17.51 -11.19 -11.40
C SER A 258 -17.21 -9.74 -11.04
N LYS A 259 -16.25 -9.51 -10.13
CA LYS A 259 -15.79 -8.20 -9.68
C LYS A 259 -14.63 -7.63 -10.53
N HIS A 260 -14.24 -8.32 -11.61
CA HIS A 260 -13.07 -8.00 -12.44
C HIS A 260 -11.75 -7.89 -11.67
N LEU A 261 -11.62 -8.57 -10.52
CA LEU A 261 -10.40 -8.61 -9.73
C LEU A 261 -9.39 -9.59 -10.34
N SER A 262 -8.13 -9.22 -10.29
CA SER A 262 -7.06 -9.99 -10.93
C SER A 262 -6.60 -11.18 -10.08
N THR A 263 -6.42 -12.33 -10.73
CA THR A 263 -5.93 -13.55 -10.08
C THR A 263 -4.77 -14.15 -10.90
N VAL A 264 -3.64 -14.37 -10.23
CA VAL A 264 -2.48 -15.08 -10.80
C VAL A 264 -2.38 -16.44 -10.15
N VAL A 265 -2.19 -17.45 -10.97
CA VAL A 265 -1.95 -18.83 -10.52
C VAL A 265 -0.63 -19.30 -11.10
N THR A 266 0.28 -19.78 -10.26
CA THR A 266 1.45 -20.51 -10.75
C THR A 266 1.25 -22.01 -10.52
N THR A 267 1.79 -22.83 -11.41
CA THR A 267 1.66 -24.28 -11.31
C THR A 267 2.74 -25.01 -12.10
N ASN A 268 3.08 -26.20 -11.63
CA ASN A 268 3.93 -27.15 -12.36
C ASN A 268 3.10 -28.14 -13.19
N LEU A 269 1.79 -28.09 -13.10
CA LEU A 269 0.89 -28.96 -13.85
C LEU A 269 0.67 -28.44 -15.28
N SER A 270 0.58 -29.37 -16.25
CA SER A 270 0.10 -29.01 -17.59
C SER A 270 -1.40 -28.68 -17.56
N PRO A 271 -1.92 -27.95 -18.56
CA PRO A 271 -3.37 -27.71 -18.67
C PRO A 271 -4.22 -28.97 -18.59
N GLU A 272 -3.78 -30.03 -19.27
CA GLU A 272 -4.47 -31.33 -19.26
C GLU A 272 -4.46 -31.95 -17.86
N ARG A 273 -3.36 -31.80 -17.15
CA ARG A 273 -3.25 -32.31 -15.78
C ARG A 273 -4.13 -31.53 -14.81
N ILE A 274 -4.26 -30.19 -15.00
CA ILE A 274 -5.19 -29.37 -14.22
C ILE A 274 -6.63 -29.83 -14.42
N LEU A 275 -7.04 -30.13 -15.67
CA LEU A 275 -8.37 -30.67 -15.96
C LEU A 275 -8.63 -31.97 -15.20
N GLN A 276 -7.66 -32.89 -15.18
CA GLN A 276 -7.77 -34.16 -14.47
C GLN A 276 -7.79 -34.00 -12.94
N VAL A 277 -7.00 -33.08 -12.42
CA VAL A 277 -6.78 -32.89 -10.99
C VAL A 277 -7.92 -32.08 -10.37
N TYR A 278 -8.39 -31.02 -11.01
CA TYR A 278 -9.36 -30.10 -10.38
C TYR A 278 -10.80 -30.29 -10.90
N ASN A 279 -11.07 -30.20 -12.10
CA ASN A 279 -12.29 -30.48 -12.88
C ASN A 279 -12.41 -29.49 -14.06
N GLU A 280 -13.40 -29.76 -14.92
CA GLU A 280 -13.68 -28.96 -16.11
C GLU A 280 -14.06 -27.48 -15.77
N ARG A 281 -14.78 -27.24 -14.69
CA ARG A 281 -15.24 -25.88 -14.31
C ARG A 281 -14.06 -25.00 -13.94
N ILE A 282 -13.13 -25.49 -13.12
CA ILE A 282 -11.91 -24.76 -12.72
C ILE A 282 -11.02 -24.56 -13.95
N TYR A 283 -10.83 -25.63 -14.75
CA TYR A 283 -10.07 -25.53 -15.99
C TYR A 283 -10.61 -24.44 -16.90
N SER A 284 -11.93 -24.40 -17.12
CA SER A 284 -12.59 -23.38 -17.94
C SER A 284 -12.37 -21.95 -17.40
N ARG A 285 -12.34 -21.75 -16.07
CA ARG A 285 -12.07 -20.42 -15.47
C ARG A 285 -10.61 -20.00 -15.61
N LEU A 286 -9.68 -20.94 -15.47
CA LEU A 286 -8.26 -20.67 -15.58
C LEU A 286 -7.79 -20.44 -17.02
N PHE A 287 -8.41 -21.10 -18.01
CA PHE A 287 -7.96 -21.08 -19.41
C PHE A 287 -8.98 -20.47 -20.40
N ASP A 288 -9.93 -19.67 -19.93
CA ASP A 288 -10.81 -18.89 -20.82
C ASP A 288 -9.98 -17.92 -21.65
N LYS A 289 -9.90 -18.14 -22.95
CA LYS A 289 -9.09 -17.33 -23.89
C LYS A 289 -9.45 -15.84 -23.88
N ARG A 290 -10.65 -15.47 -23.44
CA ARG A 290 -11.10 -14.07 -23.35
C ARG A 290 -10.62 -13.38 -22.08
N ARG A 291 -10.52 -14.13 -20.97
CA ARG A 291 -10.23 -13.60 -19.64
C ARG A 291 -8.85 -13.98 -19.12
N SER A 292 -8.19 -14.97 -19.73
CA SER A 292 -6.95 -15.53 -19.21
C SER A 292 -5.75 -15.20 -20.11
N LEU A 293 -4.62 -14.96 -19.46
CA LEU A 293 -3.30 -14.84 -20.03
C LEU A 293 -2.47 -16.03 -19.55
N THR A 294 -2.16 -16.97 -20.46
CA THR A 294 -1.27 -18.08 -20.12
C THR A 294 0.18 -17.73 -20.46
N LEU A 295 1.06 -17.93 -19.51
CA LEU A 295 2.50 -17.76 -19.61
C LEU A 295 3.17 -19.11 -19.39
N SER A 296 3.81 -19.65 -20.43
CA SER A 296 4.59 -20.89 -20.35
C SER A 296 6.03 -20.55 -19.98
N PHE A 297 6.54 -21.22 -18.96
CA PHE A 297 7.90 -21.09 -18.49
C PHE A 297 8.67 -22.34 -18.91
N ASP A 298 9.38 -22.21 -20.01
CA ASP A 298 10.20 -23.27 -20.56
C ASP A 298 11.68 -23.01 -20.22
N GLY A 299 12.42 -24.07 -19.85
CA GLY A 299 13.85 -23.99 -19.61
C GLY A 299 14.34 -24.79 -18.40
N ASP A 300 15.59 -24.55 -18.05
CA ASP A 300 16.28 -25.22 -16.94
C ASP A 300 15.98 -24.53 -15.61
N ASP A 301 16.28 -25.22 -14.51
CA ASP A 301 16.13 -24.66 -13.17
C ASP A 301 17.14 -23.53 -12.93
N LEU A 302 16.63 -22.28 -12.80
CA LEU A 302 17.45 -21.08 -12.57
C LEU A 302 18.21 -21.09 -11.23
N ARG A 303 17.92 -22.03 -10.33
CA ARG A 303 18.63 -22.20 -9.05
C ARG A 303 19.91 -22.99 -9.21
N LEU A 304 20.08 -23.67 -10.36
CA LEU A 304 21.21 -24.57 -10.65
C LEU A 304 22.17 -23.99 -11.69
N VAL A 305 21.91 -22.80 -12.21
CA VAL A 305 22.70 -22.14 -13.27
C VAL A 305 23.63 -21.05 -12.71
#